data_31b173535f02938ef5be43027f0f9718
#
_entry.id   31b173535f02938ef5be43027f0f9718
#
_cell.length_a   1.000
_cell.length_b   1.000
_cell.length_c   1.000
_cell.angle_alpha   90.00
_cell.angle_beta   90.00
_cell.angle_gamma   90.00
#
_symmetry.space_group_name_H-M   'P 1'
#
loop_
_entity.id
_entity.type
_entity.pdbx_description
1 polymer ?
#
loop_
_entity_poly.entity_id
_entity_poly.type
_entity_poly.pdbx_seq_one_letter_code
_entity_poly.pdbx_strand_id
1 'polypeptide(L)'
;PNTGGMGAYPPTPLVTEDMLRSIEAKVLVPTVHQLKRMRRPFKGVLYAGLMITKQGVKVLEYNARFGDPECQPLMMRLQSDLLDLLEATADERLEELPDLLWDPRPAVCVVMASEGYPGSYTTGHAIRGLAEAAAVAEAKVFHAGTALRDGQVITTGGRVLGVTALGSSIANAKLQAYTAVKCIRWEGAWCRTDISDKAQH
;
A
#
# COMPACT_ATOMS: atom_id res chain seq x y z
N PRO A 1 -6.85 12.71 -14.46
CA PRO A 1 -8.03 12.06 -13.90
C PRO A 1 -7.72 11.45 -12.52
N ASN A 2 -8.72 11.30 -11.66
CA ASN A 2 -8.55 10.63 -10.39
C ASN A 2 -8.37 9.12 -10.63
N THR A 3 -7.40 8.50 -9.94
CA THR A 3 -7.08 7.07 -10.06
C THR A 3 -7.11 6.42 -8.69
N GLY A 4 -7.16 5.10 -8.63
CA GLY A 4 -6.66 4.37 -7.47
C GLY A 4 -5.19 4.71 -7.20
N GLY A 5 -4.69 4.47 -6.01
CA GLY A 5 -3.32 4.79 -5.64
C GLY A 5 -2.31 4.23 -6.65
N MET A 6 -1.33 5.04 -7.03
CA MET A 6 -0.26 4.66 -7.97
C MET A 6 1.07 4.42 -7.25
N GLY A 7 1.09 4.56 -5.93
CA GLY A 7 2.22 4.25 -5.07
C GLY A 7 1.94 4.62 -3.63
N ALA A 8 2.76 4.08 -2.72
CA ALA A 8 2.71 4.37 -1.29
C ALA A 8 4.10 4.25 -0.67
N TYR A 9 4.37 4.95 0.44
CA TYR A 9 5.66 4.90 1.12
C TYR A 9 5.51 5.13 2.63
N PRO A 10 5.40 4.09 3.43
CA PRO A 10 5.44 4.18 4.89
C PRO A 10 6.88 4.02 5.45
N PRO A 11 7.19 4.71 6.57
CA PRO A 11 6.42 5.79 7.16
C PRO A 11 6.58 7.07 6.36
N THR A 12 5.55 7.91 6.37
CA THR A 12 5.68 9.23 5.76
C THR A 12 6.21 10.24 6.78
N PRO A 13 7.23 11.05 6.46
CA PRO A 13 7.74 12.09 7.36
C PRO A 13 6.76 13.24 7.58
N LEU A 14 5.69 13.30 6.77
CA LEU A 14 4.64 14.30 6.90
C LEU A 14 3.75 14.10 8.14
N VAL A 15 3.71 12.89 8.69
CA VAL A 15 2.90 12.56 9.86
C VAL A 15 3.83 12.39 11.06
N THR A 16 3.83 13.39 11.93
CA THR A 16 4.55 13.33 13.21
C THR A 16 3.78 12.46 14.22
N GLU A 17 4.44 12.01 15.29
CA GLU A 17 3.78 11.27 16.36
C GLU A 17 2.65 12.06 17.03
N ASP A 18 2.82 13.39 17.24
CA ASP A 18 1.77 14.24 17.78
C ASP A 18 0.57 14.32 16.85
N MET A 19 0.83 14.40 15.55
CA MET A 19 -0.25 14.35 14.54
C MET A 19 -0.93 13.00 14.56
N LEU A 20 -0.21 11.89 14.65
CA LEU A 20 -0.76 10.54 14.73
C LEU A 20 -1.66 10.39 15.95
N ARG A 21 -1.21 10.80 17.14
CA ARG A 21 -2.02 10.86 18.37
C ARG A 21 -3.29 11.70 18.19
N SER A 22 -3.16 12.85 17.53
CA SER A 22 -4.32 13.72 17.25
C SER A 22 -5.31 13.08 16.28
N ILE A 23 -4.84 12.35 15.26
CA ILE A 23 -5.67 11.61 14.31
C ILE A 23 -6.41 10.49 15.05
N GLU A 24 -5.71 9.72 15.86
CA GLU A 24 -6.31 8.66 16.66
C GLU A 24 -7.44 9.21 17.56
N ALA A 25 -7.14 10.23 18.37
CA ALA A 25 -8.09 10.80 19.32
C ALA A 25 -9.28 11.51 18.65
N LYS A 26 -9.08 12.15 17.51
CA LYS A 26 -10.11 13.02 16.88
C LYS A 26 -10.82 12.37 15.70
N VAL A 27 -10.24 11.31 15.11
CA VAL A 27 -10.78 10.67 13.91
C VAL A 27 -11.09 9.20 14.17
N LEU A 28 -10.09 8.38 14.54
CA LEU A 28 -10.28 6.93 14.59
C LEU A 28 -11.18 6.49 15.75
N VAL A 29 -10.83 6.89 16.98
CA VAL A 29 -11.59 6.54 18.20
C VAL A 29 -13.05 7.03 18.11
N PRO A 30 -13.33 8.30 17.78
CA PRO A 30 -14.71 8.77 17.64
C PRO A 30 -15.50 8.01 16.57
N THR A 31 -14.87 7.64 15.45
CA THR A 31 -15.52 6.89 14.37
C THR A 31 -15.97 5.51 14.86
N VAL A 32 -15.06 4.74 15.47
CA VAL A 32 -15.39 3.41 15.99
C VAL A 32 -16.42 3.49 17.10
N HIS A 33 -16.29 4.46 18.02
CA HIS A 33 -17.27 4.72 19.07
C HIS A 33 -18.67 5.02 18.53
N GLN A 34 -18.75 5.88 17.51
CA GLN A 34 -20.03 6.24 16.91
C GLN A 34 -20.69 5.03 16.22
N LEU A 35 -19.92 4.22 15.52
CA LEU A 35 -20.42 2.96 14.92
C LEU A 35 -21.00 2.03 16.00
N LYS A 36 -20.31 1.87 17.14
CA LYS A 36 -20.80 1.09 18.28
C LYS A 36 -22.11 1.65 18.85
N ARG A 37 -22.23 2.99 19.02
CA ARG A 37 -23.46 3.64 19.48
C ARG A 37 -24.62 3.46 18.50
N MET A 38 -24.34 3.39 17.21
CA MET A 38 -25.34 3.11 16.16
C MET A 38 -25.74 1.62 16.11
N ARG A 39 -25.28 0.77 17.05
CA ARG A 39 -25.49 -0.68 17.07
C ARG A 39 -24.89 -1.37 15.82
N ARG A 40 -23.83 -0.84 15.29
CA ARG A 40 -23.05 -1.38 14.15
C ARG A 40 -21.56 -1.42 14.52
N PRO A 41 -21.17 -2.26 15.53
CA PRO A 41 -19.76 -2.32 15.94
C PRO A 41 -18.88 -2.70 14.76
N PHE A 42 -17.77 -2.01 14.64
CA PHE A 42 -16.81 -2.26 13.57
C PHE A 42 -15.75 -3.27 14.04
N LYS A 43 -15.52 -4.30 13.23
CA LYS A 43 -14.41 -5.24 13.37
C LYS A 43 -13.66 -5.32 12.05
N GLY A 44 -12.34 -5.29 12.11
CA GLY A 44 -11.49 -5.39 10.93
C GLY A 44 -10.56 -4.19 10.76
N VAL A 45 -10.08 -3.98 9.56
CA VAL A 45 -9.17 -2.90 9.20
C VAL A 45 -9.94 -1.64 8.85
N LEU A 46 -9.79 -0.60 9.67
CA LEU A 46 -10.30 0.73 9.37
C LEU A 46 -9.21 1.55 8.69
N TYR A 47 -9.36 1.80 7.41
CA TYR A 47 -8.51 2.71 6.65
C TYR A 47 -9.16 4.09 6.59
N ALA A 48 -8.45 5.12 7.06
CA ALA A 48 -8.87 6.51 6.97
C ALA A 48 -8.04 7.25 5.93
N GLY A 49 -8.65 7.63 4.82
CA GLY A 49 -8.07 8.53 3.82
C GLY A 49 -8.11 9.96 4.36
N LEU A 50 -6.94 10.55 4.58
CA LEU A 50 -6.81 11.84 5.25
C LEU A 50 -6.10 12.87 4.36
N MET A 51 -6.51 14.13 4.48
CA MET A 51 -5.83 15.29 3.90
C MET A 51 -5.27 16.17 5.00
N ILE A 52 -3.96 16.37 4.98
CA ILE A 52 -3.29 17.31 5.87
C ILE A 52 -3.38 18.70 5.26
N THR A 53 -4.00 19.63 5.97
CA THR A 53 -4.19 21.01 5.54
C THR A 53 -3.63 21.99 6.57
N LYS A 54 -3.51 23.28 6.19
CA LYS A 54 -3.14 24.36 7.13
C LYS A 54 -4.12 24.51 8.30
N GLN A 55 -5.36 24.02 8.16
CA GLN A 55 -6.41 24.05 9.17
C GLN A 55 -6.52 22.74 9.97
N GLY A 56 -5.55 21.85 9.81
CA GLY A 56 -5.52 20.52 10.42
C GLY A 56 -5.88 19.39 9.46
N VAL A 57 -6.04 18.21 10.02
CA VAL A 57 -6.37 16.99 9.27
C VAL A 57 -7.84 16.96 8.92
N LYS A 58 -8.16 16.62 7.66
CA LYS A 58 -9.52 16.43 7.15
C LYS A 58 -9.68 14.98 6.67
N VAL A 59 -10.81 14.38 6.98
CA VAL A 59 -11.17 13.05 6.48
C VAL A 59 -11.72 13.18 5.07
N LEU A 60 -11.20 12.39 4.15
CA LEU A 60 -11.69 12.28 2.78
C LEU A 60 -12.65 11.12 2.65
N GLU A 61 -12.25 9.95 3.17
CA GLU A 61 -13.01 8.71 3.08
C GLU A 61 -12.61 7.72 4.16
N TYR A 62 -13.43 6.70 4.36
CA TYR A 62 -13.10 5.49 5.11
C TYR A 62 -13.25 4.27 4.21
N ASN A 63 -12.35 3.31 4.40
CA ASN A 63 -12.45 1.98 3.79
C ASN A 63 -12.40 0.91 4.89
N ALA A 64 -13.17 -0.17 4.73
CA ALA A 64 -13.23 -1.30 5.67
C ALA A 64 -12.31 -2.45 5.22
N ARG A 65 -11.11 -2.10 4.75
CA ARG A 65 -10.09 -3.02 4.23
C ARG A 65 -8.73 -2.32 4.19
N PHE A 66 -7.67 -3.09 3.98
CA PHE A 66 -6.37 -2.49 3.67
C PHE A 66 -6.44 -1.64 2.40
N GLY A 67 -5.63 -0.59 2.37
CA GLY A 67 -5.45 0.23 1.17
C GLY A 67 -4.76 -0.55 0.03
N ASP A 68 -4.93 -0.08 -1.18
CA ASP A 68 -4.24 -0.57 -2.36
C ASP A 68 -3.73 0.65 -3.15
N PRO A 69 -2.40 0.92 -3.14
CA PRO A 69 -1.30 0.01 -2.85
C PRO A 69 -0.67 0.15 -1.44
N GLU A 70 -1.38 0.59 -0.41
CA GLU A 70 -0.81 0.77 0.93
C GLU A 70 -0.53 -0.56 1.64
N CYS A 71 -1.30 -1.61 1.36
CA CYS A 71 -1.14 -2.93 1.97
C CYS A 71 0.24 -3.54 1.69
N GLN A 72 0.73 -3.43 0.46
CA GLN A 72 1.98 -4.05 0.03
C GLN A 72 3.19 -3.57 0.86
N PRO A 73 3.45 -2.27 1.00
CA PRO A 73 4.57 -1.82 1.84
C PRO A 73 4.32 -2.02 3.34
N LEU A 74 3.07 -2.06 3.82
CA LEU A 74 2.78 -2.44 5.20
C LEU A 74 3.17 -3.89 5.47
N MET A 75 2.81 -4.83 4.57
CA MET A 75 3.16 -6.25 4.69
C MET A 75 4.67 -6.49 4.62
N MET A 76 5.42 -5.67 3.86
CA MET A 76 6.88 -5.74 3.83
C MET A 76 7.51 -5.29 5.16
N ARG A 77 6.85 -4.41 5.90
CA ARG A 77 7.35 -3.86 7.16
C ARG A 77 6.84 -4.58 8.40
N LEU A 78 5.69 -5.25 8.32
CA LEU A 78 5.11 -5.96 9.47
C LEU A 78 5.97 -7.16 9.83
N GLN A 79 6.41 -7.23 11.10
CA GLN A 79 7.17 -8.33 11.68
C GLN A 79 6.31 -9.20 12.61
N SER A 80 5.20 -8.65 13.15
CA SER A 80 4.21 -9.43 13.87
C SER A 80 3.47 -10.37 12.94
N ASP A 81 2.99 -11.52 13.48
CA ASP A 81 2.21 -12.46 12.69
C ASP A 81 0.84 -11.83 12.32
N LEU A 82 0.57 -11.76 11.02
CA LEU A 82 -0.69 -11.20 10.53
C LEU A 82 -1.89 -12.10 10.86
N LEU A 83 -1.71 -13.41 10.89
CA LEU A 83 -2.80 -14.33 11.21
C LEU A 83 -3.27 -14.15 12.63
N ASP A 84 -2.35 -14.06 13.59
CA ASP A 84 -2.67 -13.79 14.99
C ASP A 84 -3.47 -12.49 15.15
N LEU A 85 -3.06 -11.44 14.39
CA LEU A 85 -3.77 -10.16 14.40
C LEU A 85 -5.19 -10.26 13.83
N LEU A 86 -5.37 -11.02 12.76
CA LEU A 86 -6.69 -11.22 12.13
C LEU A 86 -7.60 -12.05 13.02
N GLU A 87 -7.10 -13.12 13.63
CA GLU A 87 -7.84 -13.94 14.58
C GLU A 87 -8.24 -13.14 15.83
N ALA A 88 -7.29 -12.41 16.45
CA ALA A 88 -7.57 -11.57 17.59
C ALA A 88 -8.58 -10.45 17.27
N THR A 89 -8.55 -9.91 16.06
CA THR A 89 -9.54 -8.94 15.58
C THR A 89 -10.93 -9.56 15.51
N ALA A 90 -11.04 -10.76 14.93
CA ALA A 90 -12.32 -11.47 14.81
C ALA A 90 -12.91 -11.83 16.17
N ASP A 91 -12.05 -12.23 17.09
CA ASP A 91 -12.41 -12.68 18.45
C ASP A 91 -12.53 -11.53 19.48
N GLU A 92 -12.30 -10.28 19.08
CA GLU A 92 -12.28 -9.10 19.97
C GLU A 92 -11.22 -9.18 21.09
N ARG A 93 -10.06 -9.74 20.79
CA ARG A 93 -8.95 -9.96 21.76
C ARG A 93 -7.67 -9.20 21.39
N LEU A 94 -7.76 -8.12 20.59
CA LEU A 94 -6.57 -7.35 20.18
C LEU A 94 -5.78 -6.80 21.37
N GLU A 95 -6.44 -6.49 22.48
CA GLU A 95 -5.82 -5.98 23.70
C GLU A 95 -4.94 -7.03 24.43
N GLU A 96 -5.10 -8.31 24.09
CA GLU A 96 -4.29 -9.41 24.64
C GLU A 96 -2.95 -9.58 23.87
N LEU A 97 -2.84 -8.99 22.69
CA LEU A 97 -1.63 -9.09 21.88
C LEU A 97 -0.60 -8.04 22.28
N PRO A 98 0.69 -8.35 22.13
CA PRO A 98 1.74 -7.34 22.29
C PRO A 98 1.64 -6.27 21.21
N ASP A 99 2.30 -5.14 21.44
CA ASP A 99 2.43 -4.09 20.44
C ASP A 99 2.99 -4.62 19.12
N LEU A 100 2.52 -4.07 18.00
CA LEU A 100 2.96 -4.48 16.68
C LEU A 100 4.44 -4.19 16.47
N LEU A 101 5.16 -5.20 16.03
CA LEU A 101 6.55 -5.07 15.63
C LEU A 101 6.64 -4.69 14.15
N TRP A 102 7.38 -3.65 13.87
CA TRP A 102 7.61 -3.14 12.52
C TRP A 102 9.09 -3.11 12.17
N ASP A 103 9.43 -3.47 10.93
CA ASP A 103 10.74 -3.14 10.40
C ASP A 103 10.91 -1.61 10.41
N PRO A 104 11.97 -1.08 11.03
CA PRO A 104 12.20 0.36 11.12
C PRO A 104 12.50 1.00 9.75
N ARG A 105 12.91 0.19 8.77
CA ARG A 105 13.21 0.67 7.43
C ARG A 105 11.94 1.12 6.70
N PRO A 106 12.00 2.21 5.93
CA PRO A 106 10.91 2.59 5.05
C PRO A 106 10.74 1.61 3.89
N ALA A 107 9.52 1.55 3.38
CA ALA A 107 9.18 0.85 2.15
C ALA A 107 8.63 1.82 1.11
N VAL A 108 8.84 1.52 -0.17
CA VAL A 108 8.22 2.25 -1.29
C VAL A 108 7.56 1.24 -2.22
N CYS A 109 6.29 1.44 -2.51
CA CYS A 109 5.53 0.68 -3.51
C CYS A 109 5.31 1.55 -4.75
N VAL A 110 5.63 1.03 -5.91
CA VAL A 110 5.36 1.63 -7.22
C VAL A 110 4.37 0.75 -7.96
N VAL A 111 3.23 1.30 -8.36
CA VAL A 111 2.24 0.59 -9.16
C VAL A 111 2.61 0.68 -10.63
N MET A 112 2.67 -0.49 -11.29
CA MET A 112 2.75 -0.60 -12.74
C MET A 112 1.35 -0.84 -13.30
N ALA A 113 0.99 -0.08 -14.33
CA ALA A 113 -0.35 -0.07 -14.91
C ALA A 113 -0.33 -0.31 -16.42
N SER A 114 -1.47 -0.71 -16.97
CA SER A 114 -1.70 -0.81 -18.40
C SER A 114 -1.89 0.59 -19.00
N GLU A 115 -1.36 0.82 -20.21
CA GLU A 115 -1.55 2.06 -20.96
C GLU A 115 -3.04 2.41 -21.10
N GLY A 116 -3.35 3.67 -20.88
CA GLY A 116 -4.73 4.18 -20.90
C GLY A 116 -5.43 4.19 -19.55
N TYR A 117 -4.95 3.43 -18.53
CA TYR A 117 -5.52 3.49 -17.20
C TYR A 117 -5.42 4.92 -16.60
N PRO A 118 -6.50 5.48 -15.98
CA PRO A 118 -7.77 4.86 -15.55
C PRO A 118 -8.88 4.86 -16.63
N GLY A 119 -8.60 5.29 -17.83
CA GLY A 119 -9.53 5.20 -18.98
C GLY A 119 -9.57 3.78 -19.56
N SER A 120 -9.84 3.67 -20.85
CA SER A 120 -9.84 2.41 -21.58
C SER A 120 -8.43 1.87 -21.72
N TYR A 121 -8.23 0.59 -21.46
CA TYR A 121 -6.95 -0.11 -21.58
C TYR A 121 -7.15 -1.51 -22.17
N THR A 122 -6.07 -2.07 -22.75
CA THR A 122 -6.03 -3.44 -23.25
C THR A 122 -5.44 -4.37 -22.19
N THR A 123 -5.80 -5.66 -22.27
CA THR A 123 -5.32 -6.71 -21.37
C THR A 123 -4.84 -7.92 -22.18
N GLY A 124 -4.28 -8.93 -21.51
CA GLY A 124 -3.80 -10.15 -22.14
C GLY A 124 -2.34 -10.08 -22.58
N HIS A 125 -1.62 -9.00 -22.26
CA HIS A 125 -0.21 -8.84 -22.59
C HIS A 125 0.66 -9.69 -21.66
N ALA A 126 1.59 -10.48 -22.23
CA ALA A 126 2.52 -11.30 -21.47
C ALA A 126 3.52 -10.41 -20.70
N ILE A 127 3.64 -10.66 -19.39
CA ILE A 127 4.55 -9.95 -18.50
C ILE A 127 5.88 -10.70 -18.46
N ARG A 128 6.98 -9.99 -18.72
CA ARG A 128 8.34 -10.52 -18.71
C ARG A 128 9.17 -9.83 -17.64
N GLY A 129 10.28 -10.49 -17.23
CA GLY A 129 11.23 -9.89 -16.29
C GLY A 129 10.84 -10.01 -14.81
N LEU A 130 9.84 -10.85 -14.47
CA LEU A 130 9.41 -11.05 -13.08
C LEU A 130 10.49 -11.76 -12.24
N ALA A 131 11.22 -12.71 -12.84
CA ALA A 131 12.32 -13.41 -12.17
C ALA A 131 13.51 -12.48 -11.88
N GLU A 132 13.86 -11.63 -12.84
CA GLU A 132 14.89 -10.62 -12.70
C GLU A 132 14.52 -9.57 -11.65
N ALA A 133 13.26 -9.13 -11.63
CA ALA A 133 12.75 -8.22 -10.62
C ALA A 133 12.77 -8.85 -9.21
N ALA A 134 12.45 -10.14 -9.10
CA ALA A 134 12.50 -10.88 -7.83
C ALA A 134 13.93 -11.07 -7.31
N ALA A 135 14.94 -10.97 -8.17
CA ALA A 135 16.36 -11.04 -7.78
C ALA A 135 16.90 -9.69 -7.25
N VAL A 136 16.17 -8.60 -7.38
CA VAL A 136 16.55 -7.31 -6.79
C VAL A 136 16.43 -7.40 -5.27
N ALA A 137 17.53 -7.10 -4.56
CA ALA A 137 17.59 -7.18 -3.12
C ALA A 137 16.52 -6.30 -2.46
N GLU A 138 15.87 -6.82 -1.40
CA GLU A 138 14.85 -6.13 -0.61
C GLU A 138 13.58 -5.74 -1.40
N ALA A 139 13.43 -6.20 -2.65
CA ALA A 139 12.27 -5.95 -3.48
C ALA A 139 11.33 -7.16 -3.57
N LYS A 140 10.05 -6.90 -3.71
CA LYS A 140 9.00 -7.89 -3.94
C LYS A 140 7.99 -7.38 -4.95
N VAL A 141 7.59 -8.25 -5.87
CA VAL A 141 6.53 -7.96 -6.85
C VAL A 141 5.22 -8.58 -6.37
N PHE A 142 4.23 -7.73 -6.13
CA PHE A 142 2.88 -8.15 -5.78
C PHE A 142 2.00 -8.13 -7.02
N HIS A 143 1.28 -9.21 -7.24
CA HIS A 143 0.34 -9.35 -8.34
C HIS A 143 -1.01 -8.70 -7.99
N ALA A 144 -1.56 -7.91 -8.93
CA ALA A 144 -2.90 -7.32 -8.85
C ALA A 144 -3.72 -7.77 -10.08
N GLY A 145 -3.81 -6.94 -11.12
CA GLY A 145 -4.51 -7.29 -12.35
C GLY A 145 -3.69 -8.25 -13.23
N THR A 146 -3.47 -9.47 -12.76
CA THR A 146 -2.71 -10.51 -13.49
C THR A 146 -3.42 -11.85 -13.46
N ALA A 147 -3.15 -12.71 -14.43
CA ALA A 147 -3.54 -14.12 -14.46
C ALA A 147 -2.44 -14.97 -15.06
N LEU A 148 -2.48 -16.28 -14.76
CA LEU A 148 -1.63 -17.27 -15.42
C LEU A 148 -2.40 -17.84 -16.62
N ARG A 149 -1.83 -17.81 -17.83
CA ARG A 149 -2.37 -18.40 -19.04
C ARG A 149 -1.25 -19.09 -19.80
N ASP A 150 -1.41 -20.36 -20.11
CA ASP A 150 -0.43 -21.19 -20.85
C ASP A 150 1.00 -21.07 -20.30
N GLY A 151 1.12 -21.08 -18.96
CA GLY A 151 2.41 -20.94 -18.27
C GLY A 151 3.01 -19.54 -18.25
N GLN A 152 2.32 -18.52 -18.80
CA GLN A 152 2.74 -17.15 -18.80
C GLN A 152 1.86 -16.28 -17.91
N VAL A 153 2.47 -15.36 -17.18
CA VAL A 153 1.72 -14.31 -16.47
C VAL A 153 1.33 -13.22 -17.45
N ILE A 154 0.04 -12.90 -17.48
CA ILE A 154 -0.53 -11.89 -18.37
C ILE A 154 -1.24 -10.79 -17.59
N THR A 155 -1.42 -9.62 -18.21
CA THR A 155 -2.22 -8.51 -17.68
C THR A 155 -3.71 -8.80 -17.78
N THR A 156 -4.49 -8.48 -16.72
CA THR A 156 -5.96 -8.61 -16.69
C THR A 156 -6.67 -7.38 -16.12
N GLY A 157 -5.93 -6.32 -15.80
CA GLY A 157 -6.50 -5.12 -15.19
C GLY A 157 -5.73 -3.85 -15.50
N GLY A 158 -6.24 -2.73 -15.04
CA GLY A 158 -5.62 -1.41 -15.21
C GLY A 158 -4.37 -1.25 -14.33
N ARG A 159 -4.48 -1.49 -13.01
CA ARG A 159 -3.32 -1.64 -12.13
C ARG A 159 -2.91 -3.12 -12.12
N VAL A 160 -1.69 -3.39 -12.50
CA VAL A 160 -1.23 -4.76 -12.84
C VAL A 160 -0.33 -5.34 -11.76
N LEU A 161 0.68 -4.59 -11.33
CA LEU A 161 1.66 -5.01 -10.32
C LEU A 161 1.91 -3.89 -9.31
N GLY A 162 2.19 -4.28 -8.06
CA GLY A 162 2.76 -3.42 -7.03
C GLY A 162 4.21 -3.83 -6.74
N VAL A 163 5.17 -3.08 -7.26
CA VAL A 163 6.59 -3.35 -7.03
C VAL A 163 7.03 -2.61 -5.78
N THR A 164 7.36 -3.36 -4.74
CA THR A 164 7.63 -2.81 -3.41
C THR A 164 9.04 -3.15 -2.96
N ALA A 165 9.72 -2.20 -2.35
CA ALA A 165 11.04 -2.47 -1.77
C ALA A 165 11.22 -1.77 -0.42
N LEU A 166 12.02 -2.41 0.47
CA LEU A 166 12.57 -1.82 1.68
C LEU A 166 13.90 -1.12 1.37
N GLY A 167 14.27 -0.14 2.19
CA GLY A 167 15.57 0.51 2.07
C GLY A 167 15.99 1.21 3.36
N SER A 168 17.29 1.47 3.52
CA SER A 168 17.83 2.20 4.68
C SER A 168 17.30 3.64 4.79
N SER A 169 16.77 4.18 3.70
CA SER A 169 16.08 5.47 3.61
C SER A 169 14.99 5.39 2.54
N ILE A 170 14.07 6.37 2.52
CA ILE A 170 13.03 6.47 1.48
C ILE A 170 13.69 6.54 0.08
N ALA A 171 14.77 7.29 -0.07
CA ALA A 171 15.50 7.39 -1.34
C ALA A 171 16.09 6.04 -1.77
N ASN A 172 16.62 5.27 -0.83
CA ASN A 172 17.15 3.93 -1.11
C ASN A 172 16.02 2.94 -1.44
N ALA A 173 14.92 2.92 -0.67
CA ALA A 173 13.75 2.10 -0.97
C ALA A 173 13.16 2.43 -2.35
N LYS A 174 13.07 3.74 -2.70
CA LYS A 174 12.67 4.20 -4.04
C LYS A 174 13.60 3.64 -5.11
N LEU A 175 14.92 3.77 -4.93
CA LEU A 175 15.92 3.27 -5.89
C LEU A 175 15.73 1.77 -6.14
N GLN A 176 15.59 0.96 -5.08
CA GLN A 176 15.39 -0.49 -5.19
C GLN A 176 14.07 -0.84 -5.90
N ALA A 177 12.97 -0.18 -5.53
CA ALA A 177 11.67 -0.39 -6.18
C ALA A 177 11.74 -0.09 -7.68
N TYR A 178 12.30 1.05 -8.08
CA TYR A 178 12.44 1.38 -9.51
C TYR A 178 13.48 0.53 -10.24
N THR A 179 14.48 -0.01 -9.55
CA THR A 179 15.40 -1.00 -10.13
C THR A 179 14.64 -2.27 -10.50
N ALA A 180 13.79 -2.77 -9.62
CA ALA A 180 12.93 -3.92 -9.92
C ALA A 180 11.90 -3.60 -11.02
N VAL A 181 11.27 -2.42 -11.00
CA VAL A 181 10.35 -1.96 -12.07
C VAL A 181 11.01 -2.00 -13.44
N LYS A 182 12.26 -1.58 -13.56
CA LYS A 182 13.00 -1.56 -14.85
C LYS A 182 13.22 -2.95 -15.45
N CYS A 183 13.20 -4.02 -14.63
CA CYS A 183 13.29 -5.39 -15.12
C CYS A 183 12.01 -5.84 -15.80
N ILE A 184 10.85 -5.31 -15.39
CA ILE A 184 9.53 -5.79 -15.79
C ILE A 184 9.05 -5.09 -17.07
N ARG A 185 8.50 -5.87 -18.01
CA ARG A 185 8.06 -5.35 -19.32
C ARG A 185 6.83 -6.09 -19.84
N TRP A 186 5.89 -5.33 -20.36
CA TRP A 186 4.82 -5.78 -21.26
C TRP A 186 4.44 -4.61 -22.19
N GLU A 187 3.71 -4.87 -23.24
CA GLU A 187 3.27 -3.83 -24.20
C GLU A 187 2.31 -2.86 -23.49
N GLY A 188 2.63 -1.56 -23.50
CA GLY A 188 1.86 -0.52 -22.82
C GLY A 188 2.08 -0.47 -21.30
N ALA A 189 3.16 -1.05 -20.78
CA ALA A 189 3.51 -0.92 -19.36
C ALA A 189 3.93 0.51 -19.03
N TRP A 190 3.36 1.08 -17.96
CA TRP A 190 3.76 2.37 -17.45
C TRP A 190 3.67 2.44 -15.91
N CYS A 191 4.35 3.39 -15.32
CA CYS A 191 4.24 3.74 -13.90
C CYS A 191 4.55 5.22 -13.72
N ARG A 192 4.20 5.77 -12.56
CA ARG A 192 4.68 7.11 -12.17
C ARG A 192 6.16 7.03 -11.82
N THR A 193 6.89 8.10 -12.11
CA THR A 193 8.32 8.23 -11.82
C THR A 193 8.63 9.03 -10.55
N ASP A 194 7.61 9.67 -9.97
CA ASP A 194 7.70 10.62 -8.86
C ASP A 194 7.18 10.07 -7.52
N ILE A 195 6.99 8.74 -7.40
CA ILE A 195 6.54 8.15 -6.13
C ILE A 195 7.59 8.45 -5.04
N SER A 196 7.10 8.92 -3.89
CA SER A 196 7.87 9.38 -2.72
C SER A 196 8.69 10.67 -2.87
N ASP A 197 8.64 11.39 -3.98
CA ASP A 197 9.41 12.63 -4.15
C ASP A 197 9.04 13.69 -3.09
N LYS A 198 7.77 13.78 -2.74
CA LYS A 198 7.28 14.68 -1.69
C LYS A 198 7.83 14.39 -0.28
N ALA A 199 8.41 13.23 -0.06
CA ALA A 199 9.01 12.86 1.22
C ALA A 199 10.49 13.29 1.35
N GLN A 200 11.08 13.83 0.27
CA GLN A 200 12.50 14.17 0.20
C GLN A 200 12.76 15.69 0.38
N HIS A 201 11.69 16.47 0.64
CA HIS A 201 11.77 17.93 0.80
C HIS A 201 11.29 18.39 2.18
#